data_ae526cbcb55572e11ff15d0050092586
#
_entry.id   ae526cbcb55572e11ff15d0050092586
#
_cell.length_a   1.000
_cell.length_b   1.000
_cell.length_c   1.000
_cell.angle_alpha   90.00
_cell.angle_beta   90.00
_cell.angle_gamma   90.00
#
_symmetry.space_group_name_H-M   'P 1'
#
loop_
_entity.id
_entity.type
_entity.pdbx_description
1 polymer ?
#
loop_
_entity_poly.entity_id
_entity_poly.type
_entity_poly.pdbx_seq_one_letter_code
_entity_poly.pdbx_strand_id
1 'polypeptide(L)'
;MANIDKIVEEILNEARKTAAEKKDAANAEASEIVDSAKAECKKLESEIAVKAEQDKKNASDRAKSSAQLKKRQMILNARQEIISDILAKAYNSIFALDDKTYFQMLEKMLKKYSLAKDGEIYFSKKDLDRMPADFEDTISSVAKENGGSLKLSKESRPIDGGFILVYGGVEENCSIQTMFHTEREYLADKVHEILFL
;
A
#
# COMPACT_ATOMS: atom_id res chain seq x y z
N MET A 1 -40.41 -71.66 -72.01
CA MET A 1 -39.33 -71.45 -71.03
C MET A 1 -38.61 -70.16 -71.26
N ALA A 2 -38.29 -69.77 -72.53
CA ALA A 2 -37.51 -68.55 -72.78
C ALA A 2 -38.14 -67.18 -72.29
N ASN A 3 -39.44 -67.13 -72.00
CA ASN A 3 -40.11 -65.88 -71.58
C ASN A 3 -40.09 -65.67 -70.07
N ILE A 4 -40.01 -66.79 -69.27
CA ILE A 4 -39.93 -66.70 -67.80
C ILE A 4 -38.52 -66.28 -67.38
N ASP A 5 -37.49 -66.83 -68.03
CA ASP A 5 -36.09 -66.52 -67.73
C ASP A 5 -35.80 -65.00 -68.00
N LYS A 6 -36.40 -64.43 -69.07
CA LYS A 6 -36.29 -63.01 -69.35
C LYS A 6 -36.94 -62.11 -68.27
N ILE A 7 -38.11 -62.47 -67.78
CA ILE A 7 -38.81 -61.74 -66.73
C ILE A 7 -38.03 -61.82 -65.40
N VAL A 8 -37.48 -62.98 -65.08
CA VAL A 8 -36.62 -63.17 -63.89
C VAL A 8 -35.35 -62.27 -63.99
N GLU A 9 -34.74 -62.22 -65.18
CA GLU A 9 -33.56 -61.40 -65.42
C GLU A 9 -33.87 -59.86 -65.31
N GLU A 10 -35.01 -59.39 -65.84
CA GLU A 10 -35.48 -58.04 -65.68
C GLU A 10 -35.78 -57.68 -64.25
N ILE A 11 -36.42 -58.55 -63.44
CA ILE A 11 -36.66 -58.33 -62.02
C ILE A 11 -35.33 -58.24 -61.24
N LEU A 12 -34.37 -59.12 -61.52
CA LEU A 12 -33.07 -59.13 -60.89
C LEU A 12 -32.25 -57.89 -61.26
N ASN A 13 -32.31 -57.38 -62.49
CA ASN A 13 -31.67 -56.21 -62.95
C ASN A 13 -32.27 -54.95 -62.31
N GLU A 14 -33.61 -54.85 -62.20
CA GLU A 14 -34.31 -53.78 -61.53
C GLU A 14 -33.98 -53.74 -60.04
N ALA A 15 -33.95 -54.96 -59.36
CA ALA A 15 -33.57 -55.04 -57.97
C ALA A 15 -32.10 -54.59 -57.71
N ARG A 16 -31.17 -55.01 -58.61
CA ARG A 16 -29.75 -54.57 -58.55
C ARG A 16 -29.63 -53.10 -58.80
N LYS A 17 -30.36 -52.47 -59.71
CA LYS A 17 -30.36 -51.03 -59.97
C LYS A 17 -30.88 -50.26 -58.76
N THR A 18 -32.01 -50.71 -58.19
CA THR A 18 -32.58 -50.04 -56.97
C THR A 18 -31.65 -50.25 -55.77
N ALA A 19 -30.95 -51.33 -55.62
CA ALA A 19 -29.99 -51.57 -54.58
C ALA A 19 -28.74 -50.65 -54.73
N ALA A 20 -28.27 -50.44 -55.98
CA ALA A 20 -27.15 -49.52 -56.28
C ALA A 20 -27.54 -48.07 -56.01
N GLU A 21 -28.73 -47.65 -56.47
CA GLU A 21 -29.23 -46.28 -56.20
C GLU A 21 -29.36 -45.99 -54.72
N LYS A 22 -29.89 -46.92 -53.90
CA LYS A 22 -29.97 -46.80 -52.45
C LYS A 22 -28.61 -46.72 -51.77
N LYS A 23 -27.66 -47.53 -52.27
CA LYS A 23 -26.29 -47.52 -51.74
C LYS A 23 -25.57 -46.20 -52.06
N ASP A 24 -25.74 -45.68 -53.27
CA ASP A 24 -25.14 -44.41 -53.68
C ASP A 24 -25.75 -43.25 -52.94
N ALA A 25 -27.08 -43.24 -52.72
CA ALA A 25 -27.75 -42.24 -51.89
C ALA A 25 -27.26 -42.27 -50.44
N ALA A 26 -27.15 -43.48 -49.85
CA ALA A 26 -26.63 -43.61 -48.48
C ALA A 26 -25.16 -43.17 -48.35
N ASN A 27 -24.32 -43.47 -49.34
CA ASN A 27 -22.93 -43.00 -49.36
C ASN A 27 -22.83 -41.48 -49.52
N ALA A 28 -23.69 -40.86 -50.33
CA ALA A 28 -23.75 -39.40 -50.50
C ALA A 28 -24.16 -38.74 -49.18
N GLU A 29 -25.20 -39.23 -48.51
CA GLU A 29 -25.66 -38.74 -47.20
C GLU A 29 -24.57 -38.91 -46.14
N ALA A 30 -23.89 -40.03 -46.09
CA ALA A 30 -22.77 -40.27 -45.15
C ALA A 30 -21.61 -39.31 -45.41
N SER A 31 -21.29 -39.02 -46.67
CA SER A 31 -20.26 -38.04 -47.06
C SER A 31 -20.62 -36.62 -46.60
N GLU A 32 -21.88 -36.23 -46.83
CA GLU A 32 -22.39 -34.89 -46.43
C GLU A 32 -22.32 -34.72 -44.90
N ILE A 33 -22.70 -35.72 -44.12
CA ILE A 33 -22.60 -35.71 -42.65
C ILE A 33 -21.14 -35.54 -42.21
N VAL A 34 -20.22 -36.31 -42.81
CA VAL A 34 -18.79 -36.27 -42.46
C VAL A 34 -18.18 -34.88 -42.84
N ASP A 35 -18.52 -34.34 -44.00
CA ASP A 35 -17.98 -33.08 -44.46
C ASP A 35 -18.56 -31.89 -43.66
N SER A 36 -19.84 -31.95 -43.28
CA SER A 36 -20.45 -31.02 -42.34
C SER A 36 -19.76 -31.06 -40.98
N ALA A 37 -19.53 -32.22 -40.39
CA ALA A 37 -18.85 -32.39 -39.14
C ALA A 37 -17.39 -31.83 -39.18
N LYS A 38 -16.67 -32.09 -40.29
CA LYS A 38 -15.32 -31.54 -40.48
C LYS A 38 -15.33 -30.01 -40.57
N ALA A 39 -16.32 -29.44 -41.24
CA ALA A 39 -16.44 -27.99 -41.33
C ALA A 39 -16.71 -27.36 -39.96
N GLU A 40 -17.59 -27.98 -39.17
CA GLU A 40 -17.86 -27.54 -37.81
C GLU A 40 -16.63 -27.67 -36.90
N CYS A 41 -15.89 -28.76 -36.95
CA CYS A 41 -14.63 -28.95 -36.23
C CYS A 41 -13.62 -27.84 -36.58
N LYS A 42 -13.41 -27.53 -37.88
CA LYS A 42 -12.52 -26.44 -38.30
C LYS A 42 -12.93 -25.10 -37.75
N LYS A 43 -14.23 -24.81 -37.71
CA LYS A 43 -14.73 -23.59 -37.10
C LYS A 43 -14.44 -23.51 -35.61
N LEU A 44 -14.74 -24.58 -34.89
CA LEU A 44 -14.44 -24.69 -33.45
C LEU A 44 -12.92 -24.56 -33.15
N GLU A 45 -12.07 -25.21 -33.94
CA GLU A 45 -10.61 -25.09 -33.81
C GLU A 45 -10.15 -23.64 -33.95
N SER A 46 -10.68 -22.92 -34.95
CA SER A 46 -10.33 -21.49 -35.14
C SER A 46 -10.82 -20.60 -34.01
N GLU A 47 -12.03 -20.84 -33.50
CA GLU A 47 -12.58 -20.09 -32.35
C GLU A 47 -11.76 -20.34 -31.08
N ILE A 48 -11.39 -21.61 -30.82
CA ILE A 48 -10.53 -21.97 -29.68
C ILE A 48 -9.15 -21.32 -29.80
N ALA A 49 -8.54 -21.32 -30.99
CA ALA A 49 -7.24 -20.71 -31.22
C ALA A 49 -7.26 -19.20 -30.97
N VAL A 50 -8.27 -18.49 -31.46
CA VAL A 50 -8.46 -17.06 -31.23
C VAL A 50 -8.66 -16.77 -29.74
N LYS A 51 -9.50 -17.54 -29.07
CA LYS A 51 -9.75 -17.39 -27.63
C LYS A 51 -8.48 -17.64 -26.80
N ALA A 52 -7.73 -18.70 -27.11
CA ALA A 52 -6.49 -19.03 -26.43
C ALA A 52 -5.44 -17.92 -26.58
N GLU A 53 -5.29 -17.30 -27.75
CA GLU A 53 -4.35 -16.19 -27.93
C GLU A 53 -4.81 -14.93 -27.18
N GLN A 54 -6.11 -14.66 -27.15
CA GLN A 54 -6.67 -13.58 -26.36
C GLN A 54 -6.45 -13.79 -24.85
N ASP A 55 -6.68 -15.00 -24.36
CA ASP A 55 -6.49 -15.35 -22.94
C ASP A 55 -5.01 -15.28 -22.55
N LYS A 56 -4.12 -15.73 -23.40
CA LYS A 56 -2.66 -15.59 -23.24
C LYS A 56 -2.23 -14.14 -23.16
N LYS A 57 -2.73 -13.28 -24.06
CA LYS A 57 -2.46 -11.85 -24.05
C LYS A 57 -2.96 -11.21 -22.74
N ASN A 58 -4.20 -11.48 -22.36
CA ASN A 58 -4.81 -10.98 -21.13
C ASN A 58 -4.02 -11.43 -19.87
N ALA A 59 -3.56 -12.67 -19.84
CA ALA A 59 -2.75 -13.20 -18.75
C ALA A 59 -1.38 -12.49 -18.67
N SER A 60 -0.72 -12.27 -19.82
CA SER A 60 0.54 -11.54 -19.90
C SER A 60 0.40 -10.10 -19.42
N ASP A 61 -0.63 -9.40 -19.87
CA ASP A 61 -0.87 -8.00 -19.51
C ASP A 61 -1.21 -7.85 -18.01
N ARG A 62 -2.00 -8.78 -17.45
CA ARG A 62 -2.26 -8.83 -16.00
C ARG A 62 -0.99 -9.09 -15.21
N ALA A 63 -0.16 -10.02 -15.65
CA ALA A 63 1.11 -10.33 -14.97
C ALA A 63 2.06 -9.12 -14.98
N LYS A 64 2.20 -8.42 -16.11
CA LYS A 64 3.01 -7.19 -16.22
C LYS A 64 2.49 -6.08 -15.30
N SER A 65 1.19 -5.83 -15.31
CA SER A 65 0.57 -4.80 -14.47
C SER A 65 0.73 -5.12 -12.98
N SER A 66 0.54 -6.37 -12.59
CA SER A 66 0.73 -6.83 -11.21
C SER A 66 2.19 -6.70 -10.75
N ALA A 67 3.15 -7.06 -11.61
CA ALA A 67 4.57 -6.90 -11.32
C ALA A 67 4.98 -5.43 -11.15
N GLN A 68 4.45 -4.55 -12.01
CA GLN A 68 4.70 -3.10 -11.90
C GLN A 68 4.10 -2.51 -10.61
N LEU A 69 2.89 -2.92 -10.24
CA LEU A 69 2.26 -2.51 -8.99
C LEU A 69 3.09 -2.94 -7.78
N LYS A 70 3.48 -4.22 -7.75
CA LYS A 70 4.32 -4.77 -6.69
C LYS A 70 5.66 -4.04 -6.56
N LYS A 71 6.31 -3.75 -7.70
CA LYS A 71 7.55 -2.95 -7.72
C LYS A 71 7.35 -1.57 -7.09
N ARG A 72 6.27 -0.85 -7.45
CA ARG A 72 5.97 0.48 -6.87
C ARG A 72 5.72 0.39 -5.36
N GLN A 73 4.97 -0.61 -4.91
CA GLN A 73 4.72 -0.84 -3.48
C GLN A 73 6.02 -1.12 -2.71
N MET A 74 6.90 -1.97 -3.25
CA MET A 74 8.19 -2.26 -2.61
C MET A 74 9.07 -1.01 -2.49
N ILE A 75 9.13 -0.18 -3.53
CA ILE A 75 9.89 1.07 -3.51
C ILE A 75 9.29 2.04 -2.48
N LEU A 76 7.96 2.16 -2.43
CA LEU A 76 7.28 3.03 -1.46
C LEU A 76 7.54 2.57 -0.03
N ASN A 77 7.41 1.27 0.25
CA ASN A 77 7.69 0.70 1.56
C ASN A 77 9.13 0.95 1.99
N ALA A 78 10.11 0.69 1.10
CA ALA A 78 11.52 0.96 1.40
C ALA A 78 11.78 2.44 1.72
N ARG A 79 11.15 3.37 1.00
CA ARG A 79 11.26 4.80 1.29
C ARG A 79 10.66 5.15 2.66
N GLN A 80 9.50 4.59 3.00
CA GLN A 80 8.86 4.81 4.31
C GLN A 80 9.70 4.23 5.46
N GLU A 81 10.31 3.07 5.29
CA GLU A 81 11.25 2.49 6.27
C GLU A 81 12.45 3.41 6.50
N ILE A 82 13.09 3.90 5.44
CA ILE A 82 14.22 4.84 5.54
C ILE A 82 13.80 6.12 6.27
N ILE A 83 12.66 6.71 5.94
CA ILE A 83 12.15 7.91 6.61
C ILE A 83 11.92 7.63 8.10
N SER A 84 11.27 6.53 8.42
CA SER A 84 11.00 6.13 9.81
C SER A 84 12.28 5.93 10.62
N ASP A 85 13.30 5.29 10.03
CA ASP A 85 14.59 5.07 10.67
C ASP A 85 15.34 6.38 10.94
N ILE A 86 15.28 7.32 9.99
CA ILE A 86 15.90 8.64 10.16
C ILE A 86 15.20 9.42 11.26
N LEU A 87 13.87 9.41 11.29
CA LEU A 87 13.11 10.08 12.35
C LEU A 87 13.38 9.46 13.71
N ALA A 88 13.47 8.13 13.81
CA ALA A 88 13.83 7.44 15.05
C ALA A 88 15.26 7.81 15.51
N LYS A 89 16.22 7.89 14.59
CA LYS A 89 17.59 8.34 14.90
C LYS A 89 17.62 9.80 15.34
N ALA A 90 16.88 10.69 14.67
CA ALA A 90 16.78 12.09 15.05
C ALA A 90 16.17 12.25 16.45
N TYR A 91 15.09 11.51 16.74
CA TYR A 91 14.49 11.46 18.07
C TYR A 91 15.49 11.05 19.14
N ASN A 92 16.18 9.93 18.93
CA ASN A 92 17.16 9.43 19.89
C ASN A 92 18.37 10.37 20.06
N SER A 93 18.75 11.10 19.00
CA SER A 93 19.87 12.03 19.06
C SER A 93 19.62 13.22 20.01
N ILE A 94 18.36 13.59 20.24
CA ILE A 94 18.01 14.63 21.22
C ILE A 94 18.44 14.24 22.63
N PHE A 95 18.24 12.98 23.00
CA PHE A 95 18.63 12.47 24.32
C PHE A 95 20.14 12.22 24.48
N ALA A 96 20.87 12.25 23.37
CA ALA A 96 22.33 12.15 23.35
C ALA A 96 23.03 13.53 23.38
N LEU A 97 22.27 14.63 23.36
CA LEU A 97 22.81 15.96 23.50
C LEU A 97 23.40 16.15 24.90
N ASP A 98 24.44 16.98 24.98
CA ASP A 98 24.93 17.47 26.28
C ASP A 98 23.86 18.33 26.98
N ASP A 99 23.93 18.40 28.30
CA ASP A 99 22.91 19.07 29.10
C ASP A 99 22.73 20.55 28.69
N LYS A 100 23.80 21.24 28.38
CA LYS A 100 23.75 22.65 27.96
C LYS A 100 22.94 22.82 26.68
N THR A 101 23.26 22.03 25.65
CA THR A 101 22.56 22.08 24.34
C THR A 101 21.11 21.63 24.47
N TYR A 102 20.85 20.60 25.27
CA TYR A 102 19.51 20.11 25.54
C TYR A 102 18.64 21.18 26.21
N PHE A 103 19.10 21.82 27.29
CA PHE A 103 18.33 22.86 27.98
C PHE A 103 18.17 24.14 27.17
N GLN A 104 19.14 24.49 26.30
CA GLN A 104 18.95 25.58 25.32
C GLN A 104 17.84 25.25 24.30
N MET A 105 17.69 24.01 23.90
CA MET A 105 16.56 23.58 23.05
C MET A 105 15.24 23.71 23.84
N LEU A 106 15.19 23.26 25.08
CA LEU A 106 13.99 23.40 25.91
C LEU A 106 13.60 24.86 26.16
N GLU A 107 14.57 25.76 26.34
CA GLU A 107 14.33 27.21 26.43
C GLU A 107 13.64 27.75 25.17
N LYS A 108 14.10 27.36 23.98
CA LYS A 108 13.45 27.76 22.71
C LYS A 108 12.02 27.20 22.60
N MET A 109 11.80 25.96 23.03
CA MET A 109 10.46 25.38 23.09
C MET A 109 9.58 26.15 24.08
N LEU A 110 10.10 26.48 25.26
CA LEU A 110 9.39 27.23 26.27
C LEU A 110 8.97 28.63 25.76
N LYS A 111 9.85 29.33 25.07
CA LYS A 111 9.54 30.62 24.41
C LYS A 111 8.38 30.49 23.42
N LYS A 112 8.30 29.40 22.71
CA LYS A 112 7.25 29.15 21.70
C LYS A 112 5.90 28.76 22.30
N TYR A 113 5.90 27.98 23.38
CA TYR A 113 4.69 27.34 23.89
C TYR A 113 4.17 27.93 25.22
N SER A 114 4.94 28.75 25.92
CA SER A 114 4.42 29.40 27.15
C SER A 114 3.34 30.43 26.82
N LEU A 115 2.28 30.40 27.61
CA LEU A 115 1.12 31.27 27.46
C LEU A 115 1.26 32.49 28.41
N ALA A 116 0.56 33.60 28.09
CA ALA A 116 0.43 34.80 28.94
C ALA A 116 -0.51 34.52 30.12
N LYS A 117 -0.20 33.50 30.96
CA LYS A 117 -0.99 33.05 32.09
C LYS A 117 -0.06 32.57 33.22
N ASP A 118 -0.60 32.55 34.43
CA ASP A 118 0.07 31.95 35.56
C ASP A 118 -0.12 30.42 35.54
N GLY A 119 0.98 29.67 35.75
CA GLY A 119 0.93 28.22 35.68
C GLY A 119 2.12 27.54 36.36
N GLU A 120 2.19 26.27 36.17
CA GLU A 120 3.28 25.39 36.67
C GLU A 120 3.90 24.61 35.50
N ILE A 121 5.19 24.34 35.61
CA ILE A 121 5.94 23.56 34.64
C ILE A 121 6.48 22.30 35.32
N TYR A 122 6.28 21.17 34.64
CA TYR A 122 6.67 19.83 35.11
C TYR A 122 7.67 19.22 34.13
N PHE A 123 8.68 18.58 34.66
CA PHE A 123 9.69 17.84 33.90
C PHE A 123 9.70 16.35 34.23
N SER A 124 10.46 15.59 33.43
CA SER A 124 10.81 14.21 33.79
C SER A 124 11.72 14.18 35.02
N LYS A 125 11.74 13.09 35.77
CA LYS A 125 12.69 12.90 36.88
C LYS A 125 14.13 13.08 36.39
N LYS A 126 14.48 12.49 35.25
CA LYS A 126 15.82 12.58 34.64
C LYS A 126 16.21 14.04 34.34
N ASP A 127 15.27 14.86 33.84
CA ASP A 127 15.55 16.25 33.50
C ASP A 127 15.67 17.12 34.77
N LEU A 128 14.88 16.85 35.81
CA LEU A 128 15.03 17.53 37.10
C LEU A 128 16.40 17.23 37.73
N ASP A 129 16.87 15.98 37.66
CA ASP A 129 18.15 15.56 38.27
C ASP A 129 19.38 16.20 37.57
N ARG A 130 19.28 16.57 36.30
CA ARG A 130 20.38 17.17 35.49
C ARG A 130 20.18 18.65 35.16
N MET A 131 19.13 19.26 35.70
CA MET A 131 18.79 20.65 35.40
C MET A 131 19.88 21.63 35.88
N PRO A 132 20.38 22.54 35.01
CA PRO A 132 21.27 23.58 35.42
C PRO A 132 20.63 24.48 36.48
N ALA A 133 21.42 24.95 37.45
CA ALA A 133 20.90 25.76 38.56
C ALA A 133 20.27 27.09 38.14
N ASP A 134 20.70 27.64 37.02
CA ASP A 134 20.19 28.89 36.43
C ASP A 134 18.96 28.69 35.52
N PHE A 135 18.53 27.44 35.28
CA PHE A 135 17.43 27.19 34.38
C PHE A 135 16.06 27.56 34.97
N GLU A 136 15.89 27.53 36.28
CA GLU A 136 14.68 27.98 36.96
C GLU A 136 14.49 29.51 36.76
N ASP A 137 15.58 30.27 36.80
CA ASP A 137 15.57 31.73 36.48
C ASP A 137 15.21 31.96 35.00
N THR A 138 15.70 31.07 34.10
CA THR A 138 15.36 31.12 32.68
C THR A 138 13.86 30.87 32.46
N ILE A 139 13.26 29.86 33.14
CA ILE A 139 11.82 29.59 33.07
C ILE A 139 11.02 30.81 33.48
N SER A 140 11.40 31.41 34.63
CA SER A 140 10.71 32.58 35.16
C SER A 140 10.83 33.81 34.21
N SER A 141 12.00 34.00 33.61
CA SER A 141 12.26 35.10 32.67
C SER A 141 11.45 34.94 31.38
N VAL A 142 11.45 33.75 30.77
CA VAL A 142 10.69 33.46 29.55
C VAL A 142 9.18 33.59 29.79
N ALA A 143 8.67 33.12 30.92
CA ALA A 143 7.26 33.29 31.26
C ALA A 143 6.85 34.74 31.38
N LYS A 144 7.69 35.58 32.02
CA LYS A 144 7.47 37.03 32.13
C LYS A 144 7.53 37.74 30.78
N GLU A 145 8.48 37.38 29.90
CA GLU A 145 8.57 37.93 28.54
C GLU A 145 7.28 37.67 27.76
N ASN A 146 6.64 36.50 27.96
CA ASN A 146 5.37 36.14 27.34
C ASN A 146 4.14 36.67 28.11
N GLY A 147 4.32 37.45 29.17
CA GLY A 147 3.23 38.09 29.93
C GLY A 147 2.54 37.21 30.96
N GLY A 148 3.16 36.11 31.39
CA GLY A 148 2.66 35.20 32.42
C GLY A 148 3.68 34.92 33.51
N SER A 149 3.42 33.91 34.33
CA SER A 149 4.37 33.37 35.30
C SER A 149 4.33 31.84 35.31
N LEU A 150 5.49 31.20 35.44
CA LEU A 150 5.63 29.77 35.56
C LEU A 150 6.44 29.42 36.79
N LYS A 151 5.92 28.50 37.62
CA LYS A 151 6.63 27.93 38.75
C LYS A 151 7.11 26.55 38.42
N LEU A 152 8.38 26.25 38.68
CA LEU A 152 8.94 24.93 38.56
C LEU A 152 8.34 24.00 39.62
N SER A 153 7.69 22.94 39.22
CA SER A 153 7.21 21.91 40.14
C SER A 153 8.36 20.93 40.49
N LYS A 154 8.41 20.55 41.77
CA LYS A 154 9.30 19.49 42.22
C LYS A 154 8.78 18.09 41.94
N GLU A 155 7.51 17.98 41.54
CA GLU A 155 6.91 16.72 41.12
C GLU A 155 7.33 16.39 39.69
N SER A 156 7.79 15.16 39.47
CA SER A 156 8.12 14.70 38.12
C SER A 156 6.91 14.11 37.42
N ARG A 157 6.88 14.24 36.09
CA ARG A 157 5.89 13.56 35.23
C ARG A 157 6.55 12.42 34.46
N PRO A 158 5.80 11.35 34.12
CA PRO A 158 6.30 10.19 33.38
C PRO A 158 6.40 10.49 31.89
N ILE A 159 7.26 11.45 31.53
CA ILE A 159 7.61 11.82 30.17
C ILE A 159 9.07 11.47 29.88
N ASP A 160 9.40 11.23 28.63
CA ASP A 160 10.74 10.87 28.17
C ASP A 160 11.73 12.04 28.16
N GLY A 161 11.21 13.27 28.03
CA GLY A 161 11.93 14.53 28.07
C GLY A 161 11.04 15.68 27.60
N GLY A 162 11.53 16.88 27.69
CA GLY A 162 10.70 18.06 27.50
C GLY A 162 9.96 18.47 28.78
N PHE A 163 8.79 19.07 28.66
CA PHE A 163 8.03 19.57 29.80
C PHE A 163 6.51 19.53 29.55
N ILE A 164 5.75 19.64 30.65
CA ILE A 164 4.30 19.85 30.61
C ILE A 164 4.01 21.17 31.29
N LEU A 165 3.22 22.03 30.65
CA LEU A 165 2.73 23.30 31.21
C LEU A 165 1.30 23.10 31.72
N VAL A 166 1.00 23.57 32.91
CA VAL A 166 -0.32 23.46 33.53
C VAL A 166 -0.83 24.86 33.88
N TYR A 167 -1.94 25.24 33.29
CA TYR A 167 -2.58 26.54 33.44
C TYR A 167 -4.03 26.40 33.94
N GLY A 168 -4.27 26.48 35.23
CA GLY A 168 -5.61 26.47 35.78
C GLY A 168 -6.44 25.21 35.39
N GLY A 169 -5.80 24.05 35.34
CA GLY A 169 -6.45 22.76 34.99
C GLY A 169 -6.38 22.38 33.50
N VAL A 170 -5.78 23.21 32.65
CA VAL A 170 -5.46 22.87 31.27
C VAL A 170 -3.99 22.49 31.18
N GLU A 171 -3.72 21.30 30.63
CA GLU A 171 -2.36 20.80 30.43
C GLU A 171 -1.94 20.97 28.97
N GLU A 172 -0.78 21.60 28.75
CA GLU A 172 -0.10 21.68 27.44
C GLU A 172 1.09 20.72 27.48
N ASN A 173 0.99 19.63 26.74
CA ASN A 173 2.04 18.59 26.70
C ASN A 173 3.10 18.93 25.65
N CYS A 174 4.22 19.46 26.09
CA CYS A 174 5.41 19.78 25.29
C CYS A 174 6.52 18.75 25.48
N SER A 175 6.18 17.48 25.78
CA SER A 175 7.16 16.40 25.79
C SER A 175 7.76 16.19 24.40
N ILE A 176 9.01 15.74 24.34
CA ILE A 176 9.70 15.44 23.08
C ILE A 176 8.91 14.44 22.23
N GLN A 177 8.33 13.41 22.87
CA GLN A 177 7.49 12.42 22.22
C GLN A 177 6.27 13.07 21.54
N THR A 178 5.54 13.92 22.28
CA THR A 178 4.34 14.58 21.73
C THR A 178 4.70 15.52 20.57
N MET A 179 5.78 16.27 20.70
CA MET A 179 6.25 17.19 19.65
C MET A 179 6.63 16.44 18.37
N PHE A 180 7.37 15.34 18.48
CA PHE A 180 7.69 14.48 17.33
C PHE A 180 6.47 13.83 16.71
N HIS A 181 5.49 13.47 17.52
CA HIS A 181 4.24 12.90 17.02
C HIS A 181 3.42 13.93 16.24
N THR A 182 3.29 15.14 16.78
CA THR A 182 2.54 16.23 16.16
C THR A 182 3.17 16.70 14.85
N GLU A 183 4.50 16.80 14.82
CA GLU A 183 5.24 17.28 13.64
C GLU A 183 5.68 16.13 12.70
N ARG A 184 5.23 14.92 12.95
CA ARG A 184 5.72 13.73 12.23
C ARG A 184 5.56 13.81 10.71
N GLU A 185 4.40 14.29 10.24
CA GLU A 185 4.14 14.42 8.80
C GLU A 185 5.07 15.45 8.17
N TYR A 186 5.18 16.62 8.79
CA TYR A 186 6.10 17.68 8.34
C TYR A 186 7.56 17.22 8.30
N LEU A 187 8.00 16.51 9.34
CA LEU A 187 9.36 15.96 9.40
C LEU A 187 9.58 14.87 8.34
N ALA A 188 8.60 14.02 8.11
CA ALA A 188 8.66 12.99 7.08
C ALA A 188 8.75 13.60 5.68
N ASP A 189 7.99 14.65 5.40
CA ASP A 189 8.04 15.37 4.13
C ASP A 189 9.42 16.03 3.91
N LYS A 190 10.00 16.63 4.96
CA LYS A 190 11.35 17.21 4.88
C LYS A 190 12.42 16.14 4.62
N VAL A 191 12.34 15.00 5.25
CA VAL A 191 13.25 13.88 4.99
C VAL A 191 13.07 13.37 3.56
N HIS A 192 11.83 13.26 3.10
CA HIS A 192 11.52 12.85 1.73
C HIS A 192 12.10 13.83 0.69
N GLU A 193 11.94 15.14 0.91
CA GLU A 193 12.47 16.20 0.06
C GLU A 193 14.00 16.10 -0.07
N ILE A 194 14.71 15.92 1.06
CA ILE A 194 16.17 15.86 1.10
C ILE A 194 16.73 14.60 0.42
N LEU A 195 16.06 13.46 0.57
CA LEU A 195 16.62 12.17 0.14
C LEU A 195 16.16 11.69 -1.25
N PHE A 196 15.00 12.14 -1.70
CA PHE A 196 14.35 11.55 -2.88
C PHE A 196 13.91 12.55 -3.96
N LEU A 197 14.12 13.85 -3.74
CA LEU A 197 13.94 14.93 -4.70
C LEU A 197 15.25 15.64 -4.99
#